data_d4c60d90fb06f9c40d48ca3e04518769
#
_entry.id   d4c60d90fb06f9c40d48ca3e04518769
#
_cell.length_a   1.000
_cell.length_b   1.000
_cell.length_c   1.000
_cell.angle_alpha   90.00
_cell.angle_beta   90.00
_cell.angle_gamma   90.00
#
_symmetry.space_group_name_H-M   'P 1'
#
loop_
_entity.id
_entity.type
_entity.pdbx_description
1 polymer ?
#
loop_
_entity_poly.entity_id
_entity_poly.type
_entity_poly.pdbx_seq_one_letter_code
_entity_poly.pdbx_strand_id
1 'polypeptide(L)'
;MAYELNKKLKGIEPYSPINENYAVRLDANESCFNIGDKLGDVIADAVRNIDFNRYPDSAAELVTKGFADFYGISPEKCTAGNGSDELISVILGAFLEKGDTVLTLSPDFSMYAFYGYVDELKIKALHKEDDLTVDIQKVIDCCNNNNVKAVIFSNPCNPTSLGVSRNDIIKLIKNVFCLVVIDEAYMDFWGESVLDQVDKYDNLIVLKTCSKSMGMAALRLGFAVADEGITNALKAVKSPYNVNSVTQAVACEIFRHKSLINEYTAELIESRKQLRRSLLELAENCTYIEKVYDSVTNFVFVKTSKAKEIYDKLLERSIAVRYMGSYLRITAGTESENKLFLAALREILPQL
;
A
#
# COMPACT_ATOMS: atom_id res chain seq x y z
N MET A 1 -17.05 6.57 40.01
CA MET A 1 -16.99 5.40 39.09
C MET A 1 -15.94 5.72 38.02
N ALA A 2 -15.01 4.83 37.77
CA ALA A 2 -14.04 5.00 36.66
C ALA A 2 -14.71 4.60 35.33
N TYR A 3 -14.40 5.30 34.25
CA TYR A 3 -14.84 4.93 32.91
C TYR A 3 -14.17 3.60 32.48
N GLU A 4 -14.96 2.64 32.03
CA GLU A 4 -14.45 1.38 31.50
C GLU A 4 -14.46 1.39 29.97
N LEU A 5 -13.29 1.09 29.38
CA LEU A 5 -13.20 0.86 27.93
C LEU A 5 -14.08 -0.33 27.53
N ASN A 6 -14.71 -0.24 26.36
CA ASN A 6 -15.44 -1.39 25.83
C ASN A 6 -14.50 -2.57 25.51
N LYS A 7 -15.09 -3.77 25.40
CA LYS A 7 -14.29 -5.02 25.24
C LYS A 7 -13.43 -5.00 23.98
N LYS A 8 -13.87 -4.39 22.89
CA LYS A 8 -13.12 -4.36 21.62
C LYS A 8 -11.84 -3.54 21.73
N LEU A 9 -11.77 -2.53 22.59
CA LEU A 9 -10.58 -1.70 22.76
C LEU A 9 -9.57 -2.29 23.74
N LYS A 10 -10.00 -3.19 24.65
CA LYS A 10 -9.11 -3.79 25.67
C LYS A 10 -7.99 -4.67 25.09
N GLY A 11 -8.11 -5.13 23.84
CA GLY A 11 -7.13 -6.00 23.17
C GLY A 11 -6.37 -5.33 22.02
N ILE A 12 -6.54 -4.01 21.82
CA ILE A 12 -5.83 -3.29 20.75
C ILE A 12 -4.55 -2.70 21.32
N GLU A 13 -3.41 -3.09 20.74
CA GLU A 13 -2.12 -2.46 21.03
C GLU A 13 -1.81 -1.39 19.97
N PRO A 14 -1.20 -0.26 20.38
CA PRO A 14 -0.74 0.76 19.43
C PRO A 14 0.25 0.16 18.42
N TYR A 15 0.14 0.54 17.16
CA TYR A 15 1.15 0.19 16.16
C TYR A 15 2.51 0.76 16.58
N SER A 16 3.51 -0.10 16.69
CA SER A 16 4.89 0.26 17.04
C SER A 16 5.80 0.04 15.83
N PRO A 17 6.08 1.08 15.04
CA PRO A 17 7.07 1.01 13.98
C PRO A 17 8.48 0.90 14.56
N ILE A 18 9.45 0.57 13.72
CA ILE A 18 10.86 0.70 14.06
C ILE A 18 11.18 2.20 14.13
N ASN A 19 11.40 2.71 15.36
CA ASN A 19 11.60 4.15 15.61
C ASN A 19 13.08 4.55 15.73
N GLU A 20 13.99 3.60 15.73
CA GLU A 20 15.42 3.86 15.83
C GLU A 20 15.98 4.42 14.51
N ASN A 21 17.01 5.26 14.63
CA ASN A 21 17.70 5.81 13.47
C ASN A 21 18.71 4.80 12.93
N TYR A 22 18.29 4.05 11.92
CA TYR A 22 19.16 3.16 11.18
C TYR A 22 19.80 3.87 9.98
N ALA A 23 21.06 3.54 9.67
CA ALA A 23 21.78 4.12 8.54
C ALA A 23 21.18 3.71 7.20
N VAL A 24 20.60 2.51 7.12
CA VAL A 24 19.92 1.98 5.92
C VAL A 24 18.52 1.51 6.30
N ARG A 25 17.49 2.09 5.67
CA ARG A 25 16.08 1.80 5.97
C ARG A 25 15.37 1.17 4.78
N LEU A 26 15.22 -0.16 4.82
CA LEU A 26 14.57 -0.96 3.80
C LEU A 26 13.32 -1.70 4.36
N ASP A 27 12.65 -1.10 5.35
CA ASP A 27 11.59 -1.75 6.14
C ASP A 27 10.16 -1.31 5.80
N ALA A 28 9.96 -0.07 5.29
CA ALA A 28 8.64 0.56 5.21
C ALA A 28 8.07 0.68 3.78
N ASN A 29 8.74 0.12 2.77
CA ASN A 29 8.35 0.24 1.37
C ASN A 29 8.21 1.70 0.91
N GLU A 30 9.03 2.59 1.46
CA GLU A 30 9.12 3.98 1.04
C GLU A 30 9.95 4.09 -0.25
N SER A 31 9.82 5.22 -0.94
CA SER A 31 10.73 5.58 -2.03
C SER A 31 12.09 5.94 -1.45
N CYS A 32 13.18 5.45 -2.05
CA CYS A 32 14.53 5.89 -1.71
C CYS A 32 14.89 7.26 -2.33
N PHE A 33 14.03 7.80 -3.19
CA PHE A 33 14.19 9.12 -3.79
C PHE A 33 13.33 10.13 -3.05
N ASN A 34 13.98 11.17 -2.53
CA ASN A 34 13.28 12.30 -1.94
C ASN A 34 12.96 13.33 -3.04
N ILE A 35 11.68 13.50 -3.35
CA ILE A 35 11.24 14.43 -4.40
C ILE A 35 11.62 15.87 -4.08
N GLY A 36 11.78 16.21 -2.80
CA GLY A 36 12.24 17.51 -2.33
C GLY A 36 13.66 17.88 -2.80
N ASP A 37 14.51 16.90 -3.12
CA ASP A 37 15.88 17.16 -3.61
C ASP A 37 15.88 17.83 -5.00
N LYS A 38 14.82 17.62 -5.77
CA LYS A 38 14.64 18.25 -7.10
C LYS A 38 13.65 19.41 -7.10
N LEU A 39 12.62 19.33 -6.24
CA LEU A 39 11.50 20.29 -6.24
C LEU A 39 11.43 21.15 -4.98
N GLY A 40 12.52 21.21 -4.19
CA GLY A 40 12.53 21.90 -2.89
C GLY A 40 12.07 23.35 -2.95
N ASP A 41 12.54 24.13 -3.92
CA ASP A 41 12.14 25.54 -4.07
C ASP A 41 10.65 25.67 -4.46
N VAL A 42 10.18 24.83 -5.38
CA VAL A 42 8.76 24.79 -5.81
C VAL A 42 7.85 24.42 -4.64
N ILE A 43 8.25 23.43 -3.84
CA ILE A 43 7.54 23.00 -2.64
C ILE A 43 7.52 24.13 -1.59
N ALA A 44 8.66 24.80 -1.37
CA ALA A 44 8.76 25.91 -0.43
C ALA A 44 7.86 27.08 -0.84
N ASP A 45 7.80 27.39 -2.12
CA ASP A 45 6.91 28.44 -2.65
C ASP A 45 5.44 28.08 -2.51
N ALA A 46 5.06 26.81 -2.77
CA ALA A 46 3.71 26.35 -2.57
C ALA A 46 3.25 26.48 -1.10
N VAL A 47 4.13 26.14 -0.15
CA VAL A 47 3.84 26.27 1.28
C VAL A 47 3.78 27.73 1.73
N ARG A 48 4.64 28.61 1.20
CA ARG A 48 4.67 30.05 1.55
C ARG A 48 3.36 30.77 1.24
N ASN A 49 2.64 30.33 0.22
CA ASN A 49 1.40 30.93 -0.23
C ASN A 49 0.14 30.40 0.49
N ILE A 50 0.28 29.62 1.54
CA ILE A 50 -0.85 29.06 2.30
C ILE A 50 -1.30 30.04 3.39
N ASP A 51 -2.60 30.31 3.44
CA ASP A 51 -3.24 31.00 4.55
C ASP A 51 -3.47 29.99 5.70
N PHE A 52 -2.51 29.85 6.61
CA PHE A 52 -2.55 28.87 7.72
C PHE A 52 -3.71 29.07 8.71
N ASN A 53 -4.37 30.22 8.71
CA ASN A 53 -5.54 30.51 9.53
C ASN A 53 -6.87 30.19 8.82
N ARG A 54 -6.83 29.55 7.66
CA ARG A 54 -8.01 29.15 6.89
C ARG A 54 -8.08 27.62 6.75
N TYR A 55 -9.30 27.10 6.69
CA TYR A 55 -9.53 25.71 6.34
C TYR A 55 -9.12 25.45 4.87
N PRO A 56 -8.66 24.21 4.59
CA PRO A 56 -8.39 23.82 3.21
C PRO A 56 -9.68 23.72 2.37
N ASP A 57 -9.53 23.56 1.06
CA ASP A 57 -10.65 23.15 0.22
C ASP A 57 -11.16 21.77 0.66
N SER A 58 -12.44 21.71 1.05
CA SER A 58 -13.07 20.47 1.54
C SER A 58 -13.25 19.41 0.47
N ALA A 59 -13.36 19.82 -0.79
CA ALA A 59 -13.46 18.92 -1.95
C ALA A 59 -12.07 18.47 -2.44
N ALA A 60 -11.00 19.18 -2.04
CA ALA A 60 -9.64 18.99 -2.53
C ALA A 60 -9.56 18.98 -4.06
N GLU A 61 -10.30 19.88 -4.72
CA GLU A 61 -10.54 19.87 -6.18
C GLU A 61 -9.26 19.92 -7.00
N LEU A 62 -8.35 20.85 -6.65
CA LEU A 62 -7.11 21.03 -7.41
C LEU A 62 -6.20 19.80 -7.34
N VAL A 63 -6.02 19.23 -6.16
CA VAL A 63 -5.18 18.06 -6.00
C VAL A 63 -5.81 16.82 -6.60
N THR A 64 -7.14 16.69 -6.52
CA THR A 64 -7.92 15.63 -7.18
C THR A 64 -7.82 15.73 -8.70
N LYS A 65 -7.89 16.95 -9.24
CA LYS A 65 -7.65 17.18 -10.66
C LYS A 65 -6.22 16.82 -11.08
N GLY A 66 -5.21 17.22 -10.30
CA GLY A 66 -3.81 16.87 -10.58
C GLY A 66 -3.58 15.36 -10.62
N PHE A 67 -4.18 14.62 -9.67
CA PHE A 67 -4.16 13.16 -9.66
C PHE A 67 -4.88 12.56 -10.88
N ALA A 68 -6.07 13.07 -11.20
CA ALA A 68 -6.86 12.60 -12.34
C ALA A 68 -6.13 12.82 -13.67
N ASP A 69 -5.52 14.00 -13.87
CA ASP A 69 -4.71 14.32 -15.04
C ASP A 69 -3.45 13.41 -15.13
N PHE A 70 -2.86 13.07 -13.97
CA PHE A 70 -1.71 12.16 -13.93
C PHE A 70 -2.06 10.77 -14.47
N TYR A 71 -3.20 10.22 -14.08
CA TYR A 71 -3.64 8.87 -14.50
C TYR A 71 -4.53 8.87 -15.75
N GLY A 72 -4.95 10.02 -16.26
CA GLY A 72 -5.83 10.12 -17.43
C GLY A 72 -7.27 9.65 -17.16
N ILE A 73 -7.79 9.96 -15.96
CA ILE A 73 -9.17 9.62 -15.54
C ILE A 73 -9.97 10.89 -15.22
N SER A 74 -11.30 10.75 -15.04
CA SER A 74 -12.14 11.89 -14.65
C SER A 74 -11.97 12.23 -13.16
N PRO A 75 -11.75 13.51 -12.80
CA PRO A 75 -11.64 13.93 -11.39
C PRO A 75 -12.95 13.73 -10.61
N GLU A 76 -14.09 13.70 -11.27
CA GLU A 76 -15.39 13.48 -10.64
C GLU A 76 -15.50 12.11 -9.98
N LYS A 77 -14.72 11.13 -10.45
CA LYS A 77 -14.64 9.76 -9.93
C LYS A 77 -13.64 9.57 -8.82
N CYS A 78 -12.95 10.63 -8.43
CA CYS A 78 -11.89 10.58 -7.44
C CYS A 78 -12.35 11.19 -6.11
N THR A 79 -11.99 10.52 -5.01
CA THR A 79 -12.15 11.04 -3.65
C THR A 79 -10.79 11.03 -2.98
N ALA A 80 -10.31 12.22 -2.56
CA ALA A 80 -9.05 12.36 -1.85
C ALA A 80 -9.21 12.02 -0.36
N GLY A 81 -8.20 11.34 0.20
CA GLY A 81 -8.11 10.97 1.61
C GLY A 81 -6.73 11.25 2.20
N ASN A 82 -6.67 11.27 3.53
CA ASN A 82 -5.41 11.41 4.29
C ASN A 82 -4.62 10.08 4.28
N GLY A 83 -4.15 9.71 3.11
CA GLY A 83 -3.63 8.39 2.76
C GLY A 83 -4.74 7.41 2.38
N SER A 84 -4.36 6.29 1.75
CA SER A 84 -5.32 5.20 1.47
C SER A 84 -5.84 4.54 2.75
N ASP A 85 -5.10 4.60 3.85
CA ASP A 85 -5.52 4.06 5.15
C ASP A 85 -6.83 4.71 5.66
N GLU A 86 -6.95 6.04 5.57
CA GLU A 86 -8.21 6.71 5.93
C GLU A 86 -9.35 6.24 5.03
N LEU A 87 -9.10 6.12 3.72
CA LEU A 87 -10.12 5.69 2.77
C LEU A 87 -10.58 4.25 3.02
N ILE A 88 -9.69 3.35 3.42
CA ILE A 88 -10.06 1.99 3.83
C ILE A 88 -11.03 2.04 5.01
N SER A 89 -10.71 2.83 6.04
CA SER A 89 -11.57 3.00 7.21
C SER A 89 -12.94 3.61 6.84
N VAL A 90 -12.95 4.64 5.99
CA VAL A 90 -14.20 5.27 5.51
C VAL A 90 -15.05 4.29 4.70
N ILE A 91 -14.42 3.50 3.80
CA ILE A 91 -15.14 2.52 2.99
C ILE A 91 -15.77 1.44 3.88
N LEU A 92 -14.99 0.83 4.77
CA LEU A 92 -15.50 -0.24 5.62
C LEU A 92 -16.58 0.26 6.59
N GLY A 93 -16.37 1.42 7.19
CA GLY A 93 -17.33 1.99 8.16
C GLY A 93 -18.60 2.57 7.56
N ALA A 94 -18.58 3.00 6.28
CA ALA A 94 -19.73 3.65 5.65
C ALA A 94 -20.55 2.72 4.72
N PHE A 95 -19.90 1.77 4.04
CA PHE A 95 -20.56 0.89 3.07
C PHE A 95 -21.02 -0.44 3.67
N LEU A 96 -20.63 -0.73 4.92
CA LEU A 96 -20.95 -1.99 5.59
C LEU A 96 -21.61 -1.73 6.93
N GLU A 97 -22.47 -2.63 7.33
CA GLU A 97 -23.15 -2.60 8.63
C GLU A 97 -22.45 -3.53 9.62
N LYS A 98 -22.54 -3.22 10.91
CA LYS A 98 -22.07 -4.10 11.99
C LYS A 98 -22.54 -5.54 11.79
N GLY A 99 -21.58 -6.47 11.76
CA GLY A 99 -21.85 -7.89 11.56
C GLY A 99 -21.85 -8.36 10.11
N ASP A 100 -21.68 -7.46 9.13
CA ASP A 100 -21.44 -7.82 7.75
C ASP A 100 -20.11 -8.55 7.59
N THR A 101 -20.03 -9.40 6.57
CA THR A 101 -18.83 -10.20 6.29
C THR A 101 -17.97 -9.50 5.25
N VAL A 102 -16.71 -9.25 5.61
CA VAL A 102 -15.65 -8.79 4.70
C VAL A 102 -14.70 -9.95 4.41
N LEU A 103 -14.44 -10.21 3.15
CA LEU A 103 -13.42 -11.14 2.71
C LEU A 103 -12.08 -10.41 2.52
N THR A 104 -11.02 -10.92 3.14
CA THR A 104 -9.64 -10.50 2.89
C THR A 104 -8.81 -11.71 2.47
N LEU A 105 -7.67 -11.49 1.84
CA LEU A 105 -6.71 -12.56 1.55
C LEU A 105 -5.67 -12.66 2.68
N SER A 106 -5.03 -13.81 2.83
CA SER A 106 -3.99 -14.01 3.86
C SER A 106 -2.80 -14.81 3.27
N PRO A 107 -1.56 -14.30 3.41
CA PRO A 107 -1.18 -13.02 4.01
C PRO A 107 -1.51 -11.81 3.10
N ASP A 108 -1.90 -10.69 3.71
CA ASP A 108 -2.14 -9.41 3.05
C ASP A 108 -1.93 -8.24 4.04
N PHE A 109 -2.26 -7.01 3.64
CA PHE A 109 -2.12 -5.83 4.48
C PHE A 109 -3.06 -5.90 5.68
N SER A 110 -2.49 -5.92 6.88
CA SER A 110 -3.21 -6.18 8.13
C SER A 110 -4.27 -5.14 8.49
N MET A 111 -4.20 -3.94 7.91
CA MET A 111 -5.13 -2.86 8.22
C MET A 111 -6.56 -3.14 7.73
N TYR A 112 -6.75 -3.99 6.73
CA TYR A 112 -8.11 -4.39 6.32
C TYR A 112 -8.84 -5.12 7.46
N ALA A 113 -8.17 -6.10 8.07
CA ALA A 113 -8.73 -6.82 9.22
C ALA A 113 -8.84 -5.92 10.45
N PHE A 114 -7.90 -5.00 10.67
CA PHE A 114 -7.91 -4.06 11.78
C PHE A 114 -9.12 -3.12 11.72
N TYR A 115 -9.32 -2.42 10.61
CA TYR A 115 -10.48 -1.53 10.45
C TYR A 115 -11.79 -2.31 10.51
N GLY A 116 -11.87 -3.47 9.87
CA GLY A 116 -13.05 -4.32 9.97
C GLY A 116 -13.34 -4.75 11.41
N TYR A 117 -12.30 -5.05 12.23
CA TYR A 117 -12.49 -5.31 13.66
C TYR A 117 -13.00 -4.08 14.42
N VAL A 118 -12.47 -2.89 14.14
CA VAL A 118 -12.91 -1.63 14.76
C VAL A 118 -14.40 -1.36 14.47
N ASP A 119 -14.84 -1.63 13.24
CA ASP A 119 -16.21 -1.43 12.77
C ASP A 119 -17.14 -2.62 13.10
N GLU A 120 -16.64 -3.60 13.89
CA GLU A 120 -17.40 -4.78 14.32
C GLU A 120 -17.93 -5.65 13.15
N LEU A 121 -17.17 -5.69 12.06
CA LEU A 121 -17.41 -6.55 10.91
C LEU A 121 -16.88 -7.98 11.16
N LYS A 122 -17.41 -8.94 10.44
CA LYS A 122 -16.90 -10.31 10.43
C LYS A 122 -15.80 -10.44 9.37
N ILE A 123 -14.55 -10.58 9.81
CA ILE A 123 -13.43 -10.76 8.90
C ILE A 123 -13.30 -12.24 8.53
N LYS A 124 -13.44 -12.54 7.25
CA LYS A 124 -13.17 -13.86 6.68
C LYS A 124 -11.87 -13.79 5.91
N ALA A 125 -10.82 -14.42 6.40
CA ALA A 125 -9.54 -14.52 5.72
C ALA A 125 -9.51 -15.77 4.83
N LEU A 126 -9.30 -15.61 3.52
CA LEU A 126 -9.04 -16.69 2.60
C LEU A 126 -7.53 -16.82 2.40
N HIS A 127 -7.00 -18.02 2.75
CA HIS A 127 -5.57 -18.26 2.56
C HIS A 127 -5.22 -18.36 1.07
N LYS A 128 -4.11 -17.74 0.70
CA LYS A 128 -3.47 -17.90 -0.61
C LYS A 128 -2.94 -19.33 -0.75
N GLU A 129 -2.59 -19.73 -1.96
CA GLU A 129 -1.98 -21.03 -2.22
C GLU A 129 -0.60 -21.13 -1.52
N ASP A 130 -0.03 -22.34 -1.45
CA ASP A 130 1.26 -22.58 -0.77
C ASP A 130 2.42 -21.77 -1.36
N ASP A 131 2.31 -21.40 -2.64
CA ASP A 131 3.27 -20.52 -3.33
C ASP A 131 2.95 -19.03 -3.20
N LEU A 132 1.94 -18.68 -2.42
CA LEU A 132 1.40 -17.35 -2.16
C LEU A 132 0.65 -16.72 -3.36
N THR A 133 0.35 -17.49 -4.40
CA THR A 133 -0.53 -17.04 -5.49
C THR A 133 -2.00 -17.03 -5.04
N VAL A 134 -2.84 -16.36 -5.83
CA VAL A 134 -4.28 -16.25 -5.57
C VAL A 134 -5.04 -17.02 -6.64
N ASP A 135 -5.82 -18.02 -6.23
CA ASP A 135 -6.83 -18.63 -7.08
C ASP A 135 -8.09 -17.77 -7.06
N ILE A 136 -8.30 -17.03 -8.15
CA ILE A 136 -9.42 -16.09 -8.25
C ILE A 136 -10.78 -16.79 -8.25
N GLN A 137 -10.85 -18.06 -8.69
CA GLN A 137 -12.10 -18.82 -8.63
C GLN A 137 -12.48 -19.13 -7.17
N LYS A 138 -11.52 -19.49 -6.33
CA LYS A 138 -11.76 -19.67 -4.89
C LYS A 138 -12.25 -18.38 -4.22
N VAL A 139 -11.74 -17.22 -4.64
CA VAL A 139 -12.21 -15.91 -4.13
C VAL A 139 -13.67 -15.69 -4.52
N ILE A 140 -14.03 -15.89 -5.79
CA ILE A 140 -15.40 -15.76 -6.30
C ILE A 140 -16.35 -16.70 -5.54
N ASP A 141 -16.00 -17.97 -5.43
CA ASP A 141 -16.80 -18.98 -4.74
C ASP A 141 -16.99 -18.64 -3.26
N CYS A 142 -15.92 -18.13 -2.63
CA CYS A 142 -15.97 -17.70 -1.24
C CYS A 142 -16.91 -16.49 -1.05
N CYS A 143 -16.85 -15.49 -1.93
CA CYS A 143 -17.76 -14.35 -1.90
C CYS A 143 -19.22 -14.79 -2.00
N ASN A 144 -19.53 -15.61 -3.00
CA ASN A 144 -20.91 -15.99 -3.34
C ASN A 144 -21.52 -16.95 -2.31
N ASN A 145 -20.73 -17.86 -1.74
CA ASN A 145 -21.23 -18.88 -0.81
C ASN A 145 -21.29 -18.44 0.66
N ASN A 146 -20.72 -17.26 1.03
CA ASN A 146 -20.60 -16.84 2.43
C ASN A 146 -21.26 -15.50 2.73
N ASN A 147 -22.20 -15.02 1.90
CA ASN A 147 -22.86 -13.73 2.07
C ASN A 147 -21.87 -12.58 2.34
N VAL A 148 -20.77 -12.57 1.59
CA VAL A 148 -19.74 -11.53 1.68
C VAL A 148 -20.34 -10.22 1.15
N LYS A 149 -20.14 -9.12 1.88
CA LYS A 149 -20.61 -7.78 1.50
C LYS A 149 -19.54 -6.95 0.83
N ALA A 150 -18.28 -7.20 1.19
CA ALA A 150 -17.13 -6.62 0.49
C ALA A 150 -15.97 -7.61 0.46
N VAL A 151 -15.21 -7.59 -0.63
CA VAL A 151 -13.89 -8.20 -0.71
C VAL A 151 -12.86 -7.09 -0.88
N ILE A 152 -11.80 -7.11 -0.06
CA ILE A 152 -10.70 -6.15 -0.09
C ILE A 152 -9.36 -6.85 -0.01
N PHE A 153 -8.46 -6.53 -0.94
CA PHE A 153 -7.08 -7.02 -0.93
C PHE A 153 -6.15 -6.12 -1.74
N SER A 154 -4.84 -6.20 -1.46
CA SER A 154 -3.83 -5.46 -2.20
C SER A 154 -3.42 -6.17 -3.49
N ASN A 155 -3.36 -5.42 -4.59
CA ASN A 155 -2.89 -5.91 -5.88
C ASN A 155 -2.04 -4.84 -6.60
N PRO A 156 -0.71 -5.04 -6.69
CA PRO A 156 0.11 -6.13 -6.14
C PRO A 156 0.12 -6.19 -4.62
N CYS A 157 0.38 -7.39 -4.10
CA CYS A 157 0.22 -7.66 -2.68
C CYS A 157 1.40 -7.21 -1.82
N ASN A 158 1.08 -6.56 -0.72
CA ASN A 158 1.95 -6.41 0.45
C ASN A 158 1.49 -7.41 1.52
N PRO A 159 2.28 -8.45 1.91
CA PRO A 159 3.74 -8.48 1.79
C PRO A 159 4.31 -9.37 0.68
N THR A 160 3.51 -10.13 -0.07
CA THR A 160 4.03 -11.23 -0.90
C THR A 160 4.75 -10.79 -2.16
N SER A 161 4.66 -9.51 -2.54
CA SER A 161 5.19 -8.91 -3.76
C SER A 161 4.58 -9.44 -5.09
N LEU A 162 3.66 -10.40 -5.01
CA LEU A 162 2.99 -10.99 -6.15
C LEU A 162 1.74 -10.19 -6.55
N GLY A 163 1.32 -10.33 -7.80
CA GLY A 163 0.11 -9.70 -8.32
C GLY A 163 -0.85 -10.72 -8.94
N VAL A 164 -2.13 -10.35 -8.97
CA VAL A 164 -3.21 -11.02 -9.70
C VAL A 164 -3.41 -10.30 -11.02
N SER A 165 -3.50 -11.03 -12.13
CA SER A 165 -3.62 -10.43 -13.45
C SER A 165 -4.86 -9.54 -13.58
N ARG A 166 -4.77 -8.50 -14.42
CA ARG A 166 -5.92 -7.63 -14.72
C ARG A 166 -7.16 -8.44 -15.17
N ASN A 167 -6.97 -9.48 -15.97
CA ASN A 167 -8.07 -10.31 -16.45
C ASN A 167 -8.76 -11.08 -15.33
N ASP A 168 -8.01 -11.57 -14.35
CA ASP A 168 -8.55 -12.26 -13.19
C ASP A 168 -9.29 -11.30 -12.26
N ILE A 169 -8.78 -10.07 -12.07
CA ILE A 169 -9.50 -9.04 -11.31
C ILE A 169 -10.84 -8.69 -12.02
N ILE A 170 -10.85 -8.52 -13.34
CA ILE A 170 -12.08 -8.27 -14.09
C ILE A 170 -13.04 -9.47 -13.98
N LYS A 171 -12.50 -10.71 -14.00
CA LYS A 171 -13.30 -11.92 -13.76
C LYS A 171 -13.95 -11.90 -12.38
N LEU A 172 -13.21 -11.52 -11.32
CA LEU A 172 -13.75 -11.37 -9.97
C LEU A 172 -14.91 -10.37 -9.96
N ILE A 173 -14.68 -9.13 -10.43
CA ILE A 173 -15.66 -8.04 -10.41
C ILE A 173 -16.98 -8.47 -11.06
N LYS A 174 -16.91 -9.17 -12.19
CA LYS A 174 -18.08 -9.63 -12.96
C LYS A 174 -18.89 -10.74 -12.29
N ASN A 175 -18.27 -11.52 -11.42
CA ASN A 175 -18.87 -12.77 -10.92
C ASN A 175 -19.19 -12.72 -9.42
N VAL A 176 -19.14 -11.54 -8.78
CA VAL A 176 -19.55 -11.34 -7.39
C VAL A 176 -20.60 -10.24 -7.29
N PHE A 177 -21.45 -10.32 -6.26
CA PHE A 177 -22.48 -9.32 -5.97
C PHE A 177 -22.10 -8.37 -4.83
N CYS A 178 -20.91 -8.53 -4.29
CA CYS A 178 -20.39 -7.69 -3.21
C CYS A 178 -19.55 -6.54 -3.76
N LEU A 179 -19.27 -5.55 -2.90
CA LEU A 179 -18.31 -4.49 -3.19
C LEU A 179 -16.90 -5.12 -3.37
N VAL A 180 -16.19 -4.73 -4.41
CA VAL A 180 -14.82 -5.14 -4.71
C VAL A 180 -13.89 -3.96 -4.52
N VAL A 181 -13.01 -4.03 -3.52
CA VAL A 181 -12.03 -2.97 -3.23
C VAL A 181 -10.65 -3.51 -3.57
N ILE A 182 -10.04 -2.96 -4.61
CA ILE A 182 -8.68 -3.33 -5.05
C ILE A 182 -7.72 -2.23 -4.61
N ASP A 183 -6.82 -2.58 -3.67
CA ASP A 183 -5.78 -1.65 -3.22
C ASP A 183 -4.58 -1.73 -4.18
N GLU A 184 -4.47 -0.74 -5.04
CA GLU A 184 -3.42 -0.59 -6.05
C GLU A 184 -2.23 0.25 -5.55
N ALA A 185 -1.93 0.24 -4.25
CA ALA A 185 -0.82 1.02 -3.68
C ALA A 185 0.54 0.75 -4.34
N TYR A 186 0.73 -0.40 -4.96
CA TYR A 186 1.98 -0.80 -5.63
C TYR A 186 1.83 -0.98 -7.14
N MET A 187 0.68 -0.67 -7.71
CA MET A 187 0.36 -0.97 -9.11
C MET A 187 1.22 -0.20 -10.11
N ASP A 188 1.72 0.99 -9.75
CA ASP A 188 2.59 1.79 -10.62
C ASP A 188 3.93 1.10 -10.92
N PHE A 189 4.31 0.10 -10.13
CA PHE A 189 5.49 -0.72 -10.36
C PHE A 189 5.25 -1.91 -11.30
N TRP A 190 3.99 -2.15 -11.72
CA TRP A 190 3.62 -3.32 -12.53
C TRP A 190 2.86 -2.99 -13.82
N GLY A 191 1.80 -2.17 -13.75
CA GLY A 191 1.05 -1.73 -14.93
C GLY A 191 -0.18 -2.58 -15.29
N GLU A 192 -0.64 -3.48 -14.41
CA GLU A 192 -1.84 -4.33 -14.59
C GLU A 192 -3.11 -3.73 -13.94
N SER A 193 -3.19 -2.39 -13.88
CA SER A 193 -4.26 -1.65 -13.21
C SER A 193 -5.65 -1.90 -13.81
N VAL A 194 -6.65 -1.91 -12.93
CA VAL A 194 -8.08 -1.91 -13.31
C VAL A 194 -8.74 -0.53 -13.14
N LEU A 195 -7.93 0.52 -12.96
CA LEU A 195 -8.39 1.88 -12.73
C LEU A 195 -9.33 2.41 -13.84
N ASP A 196 -9.11 2.03 -15.10
CA ASP A 196 -9.95 2.37 -16.24
C ASP A 196 -11.26 1.55 -16.35
N GLN A 197 -11.51 0.66 -15.39
CA GLN A 197 -12.70 -0.17 -15.33
C GLN A 197 -13.81 0.40 -14.41
N VAL A 198 -13.49 1.41 -13.60
CA VAL A 198 -14.44 1.99 -12.63
C VAL A 198 -15.73 2.55 -13.27
N ASP A 199 -15.67 2.90 -14.56
CA ASP A 199 -16.83 3.35 -15.31
C ASP A 199 -17.78 2.21 -15.76
N LYS A 200 -17.32 0.98 -15.68
CA LYS A 200 -18.02 -0.18 -16.22
C LYS A 200 -18.65 -1.04 -15.13
N TYR A 201 -18.25 -0.81 -13.88
CA TYR A 201 -18.67 -1.65 -12.76
C TYR A 201 -19.01 -0.80 -11.55
N ASP A 202 -20.26 -0.86 -11.14
CA ASP A 202 -20.85 -0.14 -10.02
C ASP A 202 -20.49 -0.73 -8.64
N ASN A 203 -19.77 -1.84 -8.63
CA ASN A 203 -19.28 -2.52 -7.42
C ASN A 203 -17.75 -2.45 -7.26
N LEU A 204 -17.04 -1.61 -8.03
CA LEU A 204 -15.58 -1.50 -7.98
C LEU A 204 -15.13 -0.21 -7.31
N ILE A 205 -14.23 -0.33 -6.33
CA ILE A 205 -13.40 0.77 -5.82
C ILE A 205 -11.94 0.41 -6.04
N VAL A 206 -11.18 1.32 -6.63
CA VAL A 206 -9.72 1.23 -6.73
C VAL A 206 -9.08 2.23 -5.79
N LEU A 207 -8.22 1.76 -4.87
CA LEU A 207 -7.44 2.62 -4.00
C LEU A 207 -6.05 2.89 -4.59
N LYS A 208 -5.62 4.14 -4.51
CA LYS A 208 -4.27 4.58 -4.92
C LYS A 208 -3.63 5.37 -3.79
N THR A 209 -2.33 5.30 -3.67
CA THR A 209 -1.56 6.10 -2.69
C THR A 209 -0.41 6.84 -3.34
N CYS A 210 -0.15 8.06 -2.89
CA CYS A 210 1.03 8.82 -3.30
C CYS A 210 2.28 8.44 -2.49
N SER A 211 2.15 7.54 -1.50
CA SER A 211 3.24 7.22 -0.57
C SER A 211 4.35 6.36 -1.16
N LYS A 212 4.12 5.65 -2.28
CA LYS A 212 5.04 4.62 -2.79
C LYS A 212 5.78 5.11 -4.04
N SER A 213 5.24 4.90 -5.23
CA SER A 213 5.86 5.29 -6.50
C SER A 213 6.16 6.79 -6.60
N MET A 214 5.27 7.62 -6.05
CA MET A 214 5.38 9.07 -6.11
C MET A 214 6.28 9.69 -5.03
N GLY A 215 6.78 8.91 -4.05
CA GLY A 215 7.68 9.40 -3.01
C GLY A 215 7.08 10.42 -2.04
N MET A 216 5.75 10.47 -1.91
CA MET A 216 5.03 11.45 -1.09
C MET A 216 4.52 10.87 0.25
N ALA A 217 5.23 9.93 0.86
CA ALA A 217 4.77 9.27 2.09
C ALA A 217 4.46 10.25 3.23
N ALA A 218 5.27 11.32 3.36
CA ALA A 218 5.10 12.35 4.38
C ALA A 218 3.83 13.20 4.20
N LEU A 219 3.33 13.35 2.97
CA LEU A 219 2.13 14.14 2.67
C LEU A 219 0.83 13.43 3.06
N ARG A 220 0.87 12.12 3.34
CA ARG A 220 -0.34 11.36 3.70
C ARG A 220 -1.49 11.55 2.70
N LEU A 221 -1.23 11.37 1.40
CA LEU A 221 -2.23 11.54 0.34
C LEU A 221 -2.55 10.20 -0.33
N GLY A 222 -3.84 9.91 -0.49
CA GLY A 222 -4.37 8.78 -1.25
C GLY A 222 -5.70 9.12 -1.90
N PHE A 223 -6.13 8.25 -2.80
CA PHE A 223 -7.37 8.43 -3.56
C PHE A 223 -8.14 7.12 -3.65
N ALA A 224 -9.46 7.22 -3.52
CA ALA A 224 -10.40 6.19 -3.95
C ALA A 224 -11.00 6.62 -5.29
N VAL A 225 -11.03 5.70 -6.24
CA VAL A 225 -11.60 5.91 -7.57
C VAL A 225 -12.69 4.88 -7.79
N ALA A 226 -13.89 5.34 -8.13
CA ALA A 226 -15.06 4.48 -8.30
C ALA A 226 -16.04 5.12 -9.30
N ASP A 227 -17.17 4.47 -9.53
CA ASP A 227 -18.28 5.08 -10.25
C ASP A 227 -18.84 6.32 -9.52
N GLU A 228 -19.72 7.05 -10.17
CA GLU A 228 -20.30 8.29 -9.64
C GLU A 228 -21.11 8.05 -8.35
N GLY A 229 -21.85 6.94 -8.26
CA GLY A 229 -22.68 6.63 -7.09
C GLY A 229 -21.86 6.40 -5.84
N ILE A 230 -20.83 5.55 -5.95
CA ILE A 230 -19.87 5.27 -4.86
C ILE A 230 -19.07 6.52 -4.51
N THR A 231 -18.58 7.26 -5.52
CA THR A 231 -17.79 8.48 -5.29
C THR A 231 -18.58 9.55 -4.55
N ASN A 232 -19.85 9.76 -4.91
CA ASN A 232 -20.72 10.71 -4.21
C ASN A 232 -20.98 10.28 -2.76
N ALA A 233 -21.17 8.98 -2.52
CA ALA A 233 -21.31 8.45 -1.17
C ALA A 233 -20.03 8.68 -0.33
N LEU A 234 -18.86 8.38 -0.88
CA LEU A 234 -17.56 8.63 -0.23
C LEU A 234 -17.37 10.12 0.11
N LYS A 235 -17.67 11.01 -0.83
CA LYS A 235 -17.60 12.46 -0.62
C LYS A 235 -18.53 12.95 0.49
N ALA A 236 -19.70 12.30 0.66
CA ALA A 236 -20.67 12.65 1.68
C ALA A 236 -20.27 12.19 3.09
N VAL A 237 -19.57 11.05 3.22
CA VAL A 237 -19.28 10.44 4.53
C VAL A 237 -17.87 10.73 5.05
N LYS A 238 -16.91 11.09 4.17
CA LYS A 238 -15.56 11.47 4.62
C LYS A 238 -15.63 12.75 5.49
N SER A 239 -14.70 12.88 6.45
CA SER A 239 -14.57 14.11 7.20
C SER A 239 -14.34 15.31 6.27
N PRO A 240 -15.07 16.45 6.47
CA PRO A 240 -14.71 17.67 5.78
C PRO A 240 -13.27 18.08 6.14
N TYR A 241 -12.56 18.66 5.19
CA TYR A 241 -11.18 19.13 5.39
C TYR A 241 -10.15 18.03 5.77
N ASN A 242 -10.44 16.77 5.47
CA ASN A 242 -9.59 15.62 5.81
C ASN A 242 -8.17 15.70 5.20
N VAL A 243 -8.01 16.31 4.04
CA VAL A 243 -6.71 16.58 3.42
C VAL A 243 -6.30 18.02 3.70
N ASN A 244 -5.23 18.22 4.46
CA ASN A 244 -4.79 19.55 4.88
C ASN A 244 -4.22 20.40 3.73
N SER A 245 -4.16 21.74 3.95
CA SER A 245 -3.73 22.71 2.93
C SER A 245 -2.30 22.47 2.42
N VAL A 246 -1.38 22.07 3.30
CA VAL A 246 0.02 21.79 2.91
C VAL A 246 0.07 20.61 1.96
N THR A 247 -0.62 19.52 2.30
CA THR A 247 -0.71 18.36 1.43
C THR A 247 -1.31 18.70 0.06
N GLN A 248 -2.43 19.46 0.04
CA GLN A 248 -3.07 19.85 -1.22
C GLN A 248 -2.15 20.70 -2.09
N ALA A 249 -1.54 21.75 -1.53
CA ALA A 249 -0.68 22.66 -2.27
C ALA A 249 0.58 21.99 -2.82
N VAL A 250 1.29 21.25 -1.96
CA VAL A 250 2.54 20.55 -2.33
C VAL A 250 2.28 19.46 -3.36
N ALA A 251 1.25 18.63 -3.16
CA ALA A 251 0.94 17.56 -4.10
C ALA A 251 0.50 18.09 -5.47
N CYS A 252 -0.26 19.21 -5.52
CA CYS A 252 -0.59 19.87 -6.79
C CYS A 252 0.66 20.23 -7.61
N GLU A 253 1.67 20.77 -6.95
CA GLU A 253 2.93 21.10 -7.63
C GLU A 253 3.66 19.83 -8.09
N ILE A 254 3.75 18.81 -7.24
CA ILE A 254 4.43 17.55 -7.60
C ILE A 254 3.76 16.85 -8.79
N PHE A 255 2.42 16.82 -8.88
CA PHE A 255 1.71 16.22 -10.03
C PHE A 255 2.04 16.91 -11.37
N ARG A 256 2.41 18.18 -11.39
CA ARG A 256 2.87 18.89 -12.59
C ARG A 256 4.20 18.35 -13.12
N HIS A 257 4.97 17.65 -12.30
CA HIS A 257 6.26 17.05 -12.64
C HIS A 257 6.17 15.54 -12.93
N LYS A 258 5.17 15.14 -13.72
CA LYS A 258 4.89 13.73 -14.06
C LYS A 258 6.13 12.98 -14.60
N SER A 259 6.97 13.62 -15.40
CA SER A 259 8.20 13.02 -15.94
C SER A 259 9.17 12.60 -14.84
N LEU A 260 9.36 13.42 -13.80
CA LEU A 260 10.22 13.11 -12.66
C LEU A 260 9.68 11.93 -11.84
N ILE A 261 8.36 11.90 -11.60
CA ILE A 261 7.72 10.77 -10.91
C ILE A 261 7.93 9.47 -11.68
N ASN A 262 7.75 9.50 -13.01
CA ASN A 262 7.94 8.34 -13.86
C ASN A 262 9.40 7.88 -13.91
N GLU A 263 10.36 8.81 -13.94
CA GLU A 263 11.80 8.53 -13.85
C GLU A 263 12.13 7.81 -12.55
N TYR A 264 11.75 8.35 -11.40
CA TYR A 264 11.97 7.71 -10.10
C TYR A 264 11.28 6.34 -9.98
N THR A 265 10.08 6.20 -10.54
CA THR A 265 9.38 4.91 -10.56
C THR A 265 10.16 3.88 -11.38
N ALA A 266 10.70 4.26 -12.54
CA ALA A 266 11.51 3.38 -13.38
C ALA A 266 12.80 2.96 -12.69
N GLU A 267 13.48 3.89 -12.00
CA GLU A 267 14.68 3.60 -11.22
C GLU A 267 14.40 2.65 -10.05
N LEU A 268 13.27 2.83 -9.33
CA LEU A 268 12.84 1.91 -8.27
C LEU A 268 12.57 0.50 -8.80
N ILE A 269 11.95 0.38 -9.98
CA ILE A 269 11.71 -0.90 -10.64
C ILE A 269 13.05 -1.59 -10.96
N GLU A 270 14.02 -0.84 -11.48
CA GLU A 270 15.33 -1.39 -11.82
C GLU A 270 16.12 -1.78 -10.57
N SER A 271 16.12 -0.93 -9.55
CA SER A 271 16.73 -1.23 -8.24
C SER A 271 16.16 -2.54 -7.65
N ARG A 272 14.83 -2.70 -7.66
CA ARG A 272 14.19 -3.92 -7.19
C ARG A 272 14.60 -5.16 -8.01
N LYS A 273 14.70 -5.03 -9.33
CA LYS A 273 15.14 -6.15 -10.19
C LYS A 273 16.57 -6.58 -9.86
N GLN A 274 17.47 -5.61 -9.67
CA GLN A 274 18.87 -5.87 -9.31
C GLN A 274 18.98 -6.49 -7.91
N LEU A 275 18.27 -5.94 -6.92
CA LEU A 275 18.22 -6.50 -5.56
C LEU A 275 17.74 -7.95 -5.58
N ARG A 276 16.65 -8.23 -6.30
CA ARG A 276 16.10 -9.59 -6.41
C ARG A 276 17.09 -10.55 -7.07
N ARG A 277 17.76 -10.14 -8.14
CA ARG A 277 18.80 -10.96 -8.82
C ARG A 277 19.92 -11.33 -7.86
N SER A 278 20.45 -10.36 -7.12
CA SER A 278 21.51 -10.60 -6.13
C SER A 278 21.07 -11.51 -4.99
N LEU A 279 19.80 -11.43 -4.56
CA LEU A 279 19.25 -12.34 -3.56
C LEU A 279 19.06 -13.77 -4.10
N LEU A 280 18.73 -13.94 -5.37
CA LEU A 280 18.69 -15.27 -6.03
C LEU A 280 20.08 -15.90 -6.10
N GLU A 281 21.10 -15.14 -6.51
CA GLU A 281 22.49 -15.59 -6.54
C GLU A 281 22.98 -16.03 -5.13
N LEU A 282 22.58 -15.31 -4.09
CA LEU A 282 22.89 -15.71 -2.71
C LEU A 282 22.17 -17.00 -2.30
N ALA A 283 20.93 -17.17 -2.75
CA ALA A 283 20.12 -18.35 -2.43
C ALA A 283 20.69 -19.64 -3.04
N GLU A 284 21.34 -19.56 -4.21
CA GLU A 284 22.01 -20.73 -4.85
C GLU A 284 23.08 -21.37 -3.96
N ASN A 285 23.72 -20.56 -3.10
CA ASN A 285 24.83 -20.99 -2.25
C ASN A 285 24.49 -20.99 -0.75
N CYS A 286 23.20 -20.81 -0.40
CA CYS A 286 22.76 -20.67 0.99
C CYS A 286 21.49 -21.48 1.25
N THR A 287 21.59 -22.52 2.07
CA THR A 287 20.46 -23.38 2.42
C THR A 287 19.42 -22.71 3.31
N TYR A 288 19.77 -21.60 3.97
CA TYR A 288 18.85 -20.87 4.82
C TYR A 288 17.87 -20.00 4.04
N ILE A 289 18.20 -19.55 2.82
CA ILE A 289 17.28 -18.83 1.94
C ILE A 289 16.48 -19.87 1.15
N GLU A 290 15.23 -20.13 1.58
CA GLU A 290 14.41 -21.17 0.99
C GLU A 290 13.74 -20.74 -0.31
N LYS A 291 13.34 -19.46 -0.42
CA LYS A 291 12.69 -18.92 -1.62
C LYS A 291 12.81 -17.40 -1.69
N VAL A 292 13.17 -16.89 -2.86
CA VAL A 292 13.06 -15.48 -3.24
C VAL A 292 11.90 -15.37 -4.21
N TYR A 293 10.81 -14.75 -3.77
CA TYR A 293 9.60 -14.63 -4.58
C TYR A 293 9.77 -13.68 -5.76
N ASP A 294 8.94 -13.84 -6.77
CA ASP A 294 8.80 -12.82 -7.82
C ASP A 294 8.29 -11.52 -7.22
N SER A 295 8.62 -10.41 -7.86
CA SER A 295 8.21 -9.11 -7.36
C SER A 295 7.77 -8.18 -8.47
N VAL A 296 6.58 -7.62 -8.29
CA VAL A 296 5.98 -6.55 -9.10
C VAL A 296 5.63 -5.32 -8.23
N THR A 297 6.35 -5.17 -7.11
CA THR A 297 6.27 -4.04 -6.15
C THR A 297 7.61 -3.29 -6.10
N ASN A 298 7.83 -2.44 -5.09
CA ASN A 298 9.14 -1.82 -4.81
C ASN A 298 9.95 -2.57 -3.73
N PHE A 299 9.64 -3.82 -3.46
CA PHE A 299 10.35 -4.64 -2.46
C PHE A 299 10.45 -6.09 -2.92
N VAL A 300 11.31 -6.86 -2.27
CA VAL A 300 11.48 -8.30 -2.46
C VAL A 300 11.02 -9.04 -1.20
N PHE A 301 10.30 -10.16 -1.39
CA PHE A 301 9.86 -11.02 -0.31
C PHE A 301 10.65 -12.32 -0.32
N VAL A 302 11.22 -12.67 0.84
CA VAL A 302 12.16 -13.78 0.97
C VAL A 302 11.72 -14.70 2.09
N LYS A 303 11.57 -16.01 1.80
CA LYS A 303 11.37 -17.04 2.81
C LYS A 303 12.73 -17.55 3.29
N THR A 304 12.91 -17.61 4.59
CA THR A 304 14.16 -18.09 5.20
C THR A 304 13.91 -18.75 6.55
N SER A 305 14.57 -19.88 6.79
CA SER A 305 14.51 -20.58 8.09
C SER A 305 15.20 -19.81 9.22
N LYS A 306 15.99 -18.78 8.88
CA LYS A 306 16.76 -17.94 9.82
C LYS A 306 16.31 -16.49 9.83
N ALA A 307 15.02 -16.23 9.56
CA ALA A 307 14.50 -14.86 9.40
C ALA A 307 14.79 -13.96 10.62
N LYS A 308 14.57 -14.48 11.83
CA LYS A 308 14.78 -13.69 13.06
C LYS A 308 16.26 -13.39 13.29
N GLU A 309 17.12 -14.39 13.15
CA GLU A 309 18.57 -14.24 13.36
C GLU A 309 19.18 -13.28 12.33
N ILE A 310 18.78 -13.39 11.07
CA ILE A 310 19.22 -12.46 10.00
C ILE A 310 18.74 -11.04 10.33
N TYR A 311 17.48 -10.89 10.70
CA TYR A 311 16.89 -9.60 11.06
C TYR A 311 17.67 -8.92 12.21
N ASP A 312 17.91 -9.63 13.31
CA ASP A 312 18.62 -9.08 14.47
C ASP A 312 20.04 -8.66 14.11
N LYS A 313 20.78 -9.50 13.38
CA LYS A 313 22.14 -9.19 12.93
C LYS A 313 22.20 -8.03 11.92
N LEU A 314 21.15 -7.79 11.13
CA LEU A 314 21.04 -6.61 10.26
C LEU A 314 20.82 -5.35 11.08
N LEU A 315 19.96 -5.39 12.11
CA LEU A 315 19.75 -4.26 13.02
C LEU A 315 21.05 -3.87 13.76
N GLU A 316 21.84 -4.85 14.23
CA GLU A 316 23.16 -4.61 14.84
C GLU A 316 24.13 -3.87 13.90
N ARG A 317 23.92 -3.98 12.58
CA ARG A 317 24.68 -3.28 11.53
C ARG A 317 24.02 -2.00 11.04
N SER A 318 23.02 -1.52 11.78
CA SER A 318 22.24 -0.32 11.41
C SER A 318 21.51 -0.44 10.08
N ILE A 319 21.02 -1.65 9.74
CA ILE A 319 20.23 -1.94 8.54
C ILE A 319 18.86 -2.48 8.96
N ALA A 320 17.81 -1.74 8.68
CA ALA A 320 16.43 -2.13 8.98
C ALA A 320 15.75 -2.75 7.77
N VAL A 321 15.20 -3.95 7.94
CA VAL A 321 14.28 -4.63 7.00
C VAL A 321 13.01 -5.02 7.75
N ARG A 322 11.99 -5.54 7.10
CA ARG A 322 10.77 -5.97 7.79
C ARG A 322 10.80 -7.47 8.08
N TYR A 323 10.80 -7.81 9.37
CA TYR A 323 10.65 -9.19 9.85
C TYR A 323 9.16 -9.59 9.87
N MET A 324 8.87 -10.78 9.34
CA MET A 324 7.50 -11.30 9.21
C MET A 324 7.47 -12.84 9.44
N GLY A 325 7.81 -13.29 10.64
CA GLY A 325 7.84 -14.73 10.97
C GLY A 325 8.96 -15.46 10.21
N SER A 326 8.61 -16.34 9.29
CA SER A 326 9.59 -17.07 8.46
C SER A 326 10.01 -16.28 7.21
N TYR A 327 9.70 -14.99 7.15
CA TYR A 327 9.95 -14.16 5.99
C TYR A 327 10.67 -12.87 6.36
N LEU A 328 11.37 -12.33 5.36
CA LEU A 328 11.88 -10.97 5.35
C LEU A 328 11.31 -10.23 4.14
N ARG A 329 10.84 -9.00 4.34
CA ARG A 329 10.46 -8.09 3.27
C ARG A 329 11.50 -6.98 3.21
N ILE A 330 12.15 -6.85 2.06
CA ILE A 330 13.27 -5.94 1.83
C ILE A 330 12.86 -4.92 0.78
N THR A 331 12.70 -3.66 1.17
CA THR A 331 12.45 -2.55 0.24
C THR A 331 13.67 -2.35 -0.66
N ALA A 332 13.46 -2.06 -1.92
CA ALA A 332 14.55 -1.68 -2.82
C ALA A 332 14.97 -0.23 -2.52
N GLY A 333 16.19 -0.07 -2.07
CA GLY A 333 16.82 1.22 -1.80
C GLY A 333 17.59 1.77 -2.99
N THR A 334 18.42 2.77 -2.75
CA THR A 334 19.44 3.23 -3.69
C THR A 334 20.46 2.13 -3.95
N GLU A 335 21.26 2.28 -5.01
CA GLU A 335 22.34 1.32 -5.31
C GLU A 335 23.30 1.15 -4.12
N SER A 336 23.63 2.25 -3.42
CA SER A 336 24.50 2.21 -2.24
C SER A 336 23.86 1.48 -1.05
N GLU A 337 22.58 1.72 -0.77
CA GLU A 337 21.86 1.05 0.32
C GLU A 337 21.73 -0.46 0.03
N ASN A 338 21.38 -0.84 -1.20
CA ASN A 338 21.31 -2.25 -1.61
C ASN A 338 22.68 -2.95 -1.50
N LYS A 339 23.78 -2.27 -1.89
CA LYS A 339 25.14 -2.80 -1.73
C LYS A 339 25.51 -3.04 -0.27
N LEU A 340 25.21 -2.10 0.61
CA LEU A 340 25.46 -2.23 2.05
C LEU A 340 24.66 -3.40 2.64
N PHE A 341 23.36 -3.49 2.33
CA PHE A 341 22.52 -4.61 2.75
C PHE A 341 23.07 -5.96 2.27
N LEU A 342 23.39 -6.09 0.98
CA LEU A 342 23.90 -7.33 0.41
C LEU A 342 25.28 -7.72 0.96
N ALA A 343 26.16 -6.74 1.24
CA ALA A 343 27.44 -6.99 1.89
C ALA A 343 27.25 -7.53 3.31
N ALA A 344 26.39 -6.88 4.10
CA ALA A 344 26.05 -7.34 5.44
C ALA A 344 25.45 -8.76 5.43
N LEU A 345 24.54 -9.04 4.47
CA LEU A 345 23.93 -10.36 4.34
C LEU A 345 24.97 -11.46 4.01
N ARG A 346 25.94 -11.18 3.11
CA ARG A 346 27.04 -12.10 2.79
C ARG A 346 27.93 -12.42 3.99
N GLU A 347 28.11 -11.47 4.92
CA GLU A 347 28.86 -11.69 6.15
C GLU A 347 28.05 -12.47 7.21
N ILE A 348 26.72 -12.23 7.27
CA ILE A 348 25.83 -12.84 8.24
C ILE A 348 25.60 -14.32 7.95
N LEU A 349 25.28 -14.65 6.69
CA LEU A 349 24.85 -16.00 6.32
C LEU A 349 25.84 -17.12 6.70
N PRO A 350 27.18 -16.97 6.54
CA PRO A 350 28.14 -18.01 6.98
C PRO A 350 28.25 -18.18 8.50
N GLN A 351 27.66 -17.29 9.29
CA GLN A 351 27.74 -17.28 10.76
C GLN A 351 26.48 -17.87 11.41
N LEU A 352 25.52 -18.34 10.62
CA LEU A 352 24.26 -18.93 11.07
C LEU A 352 24.30 -20.48 11.06
#